data_bc84803c8497a5201965754bb0aeebb3
#
_entry.id   bc84803c8497a5201965754bb0aeebb3
#
_cell.length_a   1.000
_cell.length_b   1.000
_cell.length_c   1.000
_cell.angle_alpha   90.00
_cell.angle_beta   90.00
_cell.angle_gamma   90.00
#
_symmetry.space_group_name_H-M   'P 1'
#
loop_
_entity.id
_entity.type
_entity.pdbx_description
1 polymer ?
#
loop_
_entity_poly.entity_id
_entity_poly.type
_entity_poly.pdbx_seq_one_letter_code
_entity_poly.pdbx_strand_id
1 'polypeptide(L)'
;MIGIFTKSQLPADEFYHGEGLSKADLDLIRDNPYRYANRGEHKPTRGEDISVSLRAALLEPEWFASKFVILDGVESRSSAEYKKHAKLHGANFVFTEKEGDSILGMFNSLMQSDDTIDAIGRTYETGVALYGEHEGVTLKVRLHYLSEDGHAVYVKKAHSIGERELSNSVGHYRYHVLVAMVQDAYKQATGNALQSFTFLCVEPEVPFMCRPITIDDISIELGRQEYQADIAAYAGCRQAQSFGSPVCEPAIIGVPDYMFSGDDEMVFGEDEA
;
A
#
# COMPACT_ATOMS: atom_id res chain seq x y z
N MET A 1 -9.38 -7.69 19.23
CA MET A 1 -10.61 -7.46 18.41
C MET A 1 -10.47 -8.26 17.12
N ILE A 2 -11.42 -9.13 16.80
CA ILE A 2 -11.44 -9.86 15.51
C ILE A 2 -12.76 -9.52 14.83
N GLY A 3 -12.74 -9.16 13.54
CA GLY A 3 -13.96 -8.83 12.82
C GLY A 3 -13.76 -7.98 11.59
N ILE A 4 -14.85 -7.77 10.85
CA ILE A 4 -14.96 -6.93 9.67
C ILE A 4 -15.87 -5.76 10.01
N PHE A 5 -15.41 -4.55 9.73
CA PHE A 5 -16.13 -3.32 10.05
C PHE A 5 -16.23 -2.43 8.80
N THR A 6 -17.43 -2.03 8.45
CA THR A 6 -17.64 -1.04 7.40
C THR A 6 -17.12 0.33 7.82
N LYS A 7 -16.94 1.24 6.87
CA LYS A 7 -16.50 2.62 7.18
C LYS A 7 -17.46 3.40 8.07
N SER A 8 -18.74 3.00 8.12
CA SER A 8 -19.75 3.59 9.01
C SER A 8 -19.66 3.05 10.44
N GLN A 9 -19.24 1.80 10.61
CA GLN A 9 -19.01 1.17 11.91
C GLN A 9 -17.67 1.55 12.53
N LEU A 10 -16.65 1.73 11.70
CA LEU A 10 -15.31 2.15 12.11
C LEU A 10 -14.74 3.17 11.11
N PRO A 11 -14.90 4.47 11.38
CA PRO A 11 -14.36 5.54 10.55
C PRO A 11 -12.82 5.45 10.39
N ALA A 12 -12.29 6.04 9.32
CA ALA A 12 -10.86 5.97 9.01
C ALA A 12 -10.00 6.50 10.16
N ASP A 13 -10.39 7.62 10.74
CA ASP A 13 -9.67 8.25 11.85
C ASP A 13 -9.56 7.32 13.06
N GLU A 14 -10.67 6.71 13.47
CA GLU A 14 -10.70 5.74 14.57
C GLU A 14 -9.86 4.48 14.25
N PHE A 15 -9.89 4.01 12.99
CA PHE A 15 -9.06 2.89 12.57
C PHE A 15 -7.57 3.21 12.67
N TYR A 16 -7.13 4.36 12.16
CA TYR A 16 -5.70 4.69 12.14
C TYR A 16 -5.13 4.94 13.53
N HIS A 17 -5.90 5.53 14.44
CA HIS A 17 -5.50 5.77 15.84
C HIS A 17 -5.81 4.59 16.77
N GLY A 18 -6.61 3.61 16.32
CA GLY A 18 -6.98 2.44 17.11
C GLY A 18 -5.83 1.45 17.33
N GLU A 19 -6.01 0.56 18.30
CA GLU A 19 -5.06 -0.49 18.60
C GLU A 19 -4.89 -1.49 17.46
N GLY A 20 -3.74 -2.17 17.44
CA GLY A 20 -3.37 -3.19 16.46
C GLY A 20 -2.25 -2.73 15.53
N LEU A 21 -1.48 -3.72 15.06
CA LEU A 21 -0.39 -3.51 14.11
C LEU A 21 -0.93 -3.58 12.68
N SER A 22 -0.65 -2.55 11.90
CA SER A 22 -0.85 -2.55 10.47
C SER A 22 0.36 -3.16 9.75
N LYS A 23 0.21 -3.46 8.46
CA LYS A 23 1.34 -3.88 7.62
C LYS A 23 2.47 -2.85 7.63
N ALA A 24 2.16 -1.55 7.65
CA ALA A 24 3.16 -0.49 7.73
C ALA A 24 3.92 -0.50 9.09
N ASP A 25 3.23 -0.84 10.19
CA ASP A 25 3.89 -1.03 11.48
C ASP A 25 4.85 -2.22 11.45
N LEU A 26 4.46 -3.33 10.83
CA LEU A 26 5.31 -4.51 10.67
C LEU A 26 6.53 -4.22 9.79
N ASP A 27 6.39 -3.43 8.73
CA ASP A 27 7.52 -2.98 7.91
C ASP A 27 8.53 -2.18 8.73
N LEU A 28 8.06 -1.27 9.59
CA LEU A 28 8.93 -0.51 10.49
C LEU A 28 9.63 -1.41 11.53
N ILE A 29 8.90 -2.38 12.08
CA ILE A 29 9.47 -3.35 13.06
C ILE A 29 10.56 -4.18 12.39
N ARG A 30 10.32 -4.67 11.18
CA ARG A 30 11.29 -5.44 10.40
C ARG A 30 12.54 -4.64 10.05
N ASP A 31 12.37 -3.38 9.63
CA ASP A 31 13.50 -2.50 9.32
C ASP A 31 14.29 -2.18 10.58
N ASN A 32 13.63 -1.68 11.62
CA ASN A 32 14.22 -1.40 12.91
C ASN A 32 13.11 -1.15 13.96
N PRO A 33 13.00 -1.98 15.01
CA PRO A 33 11.98 -1.80 16.05
C PRO A 33 12.02 -0.44 16.73
N TYR A 34 13.20 0.19 16.86
CA TYR A 34 13.34 1.54 17.41
C TYR A 34 12.60 2.59 16.56
N ARG A 35 12.61 2.44 15.21
CA ARG A 35 11.86 3.31 14.32
C ARG A 35 10.36 3.19 14.55
N TYR A 36 9.87 1.96 14.74
CA TYR A 36 8.45 1.72 15.08
C TYR A 36 8.07 2.43 16.38
N ALA A 37 8.85 2.26 17.43
CA ALA A 37 8.56 2.83 18.76
C ALA A 37 8.61 4.37 18.77
N ASN A 38 9.41 4.97 17.90
CA ASN A 38 9.63 6.41 17.82
C ASN A 38 9.04 7.02 16.53
N ARG A 39 8.13 6.31 15.85
CA ARG A 39 7.48 6.85 14.64
C ARG A 39 6.67 8.09 14.98
N GLY A 40 6.81 9.09 14.13
CA GLY A 40 5.98 10.28 14.20
C GLY A 40 4.61 10.05 13.56
N GLU A 41 3.75 11.06 13.64
CA GLU A 41 2.51 11.09 12.90
C GLU A 41 2.78 11.06 11.39
N HIS A 42 2.07 10.17 10.66
CA HIS A 42 2.21 10.08 9.21
C HIS A 42 1.62 11.34 8.55
N LYS A 43 2.45 11.99 7.73
CA LYS A 43 2.01 13.13 6.89
C LYS A 43 1.88 12.65 5.46
N PRO A 44 0.67 12.62 4.91
CA PRO A 44 0.45 12.17 3.54
C PRO A 44 1.30 12.94 2.54
N THR A 45 1.89 12.22 1.61
CA THR A 45 2.62 12.79 0.47
C THR A 45 1.65 13.16 -0.64
N ARG A 46 2.09 14.01 -1.58
CA ARG A 46 1.28 14.33 -2.76
C ARG A 46 0.96 13.10 -3.61
N GLY A 47 1.89 12.16 -3.68
CA GLY A 47 1.65 10.88 -4.36
C GLY A 47 0.54 10.07 -3.72
N GLU A 48 0.39 10.12 -2.40
CA GLU A 48 -0.70 9.48 -1.66
C GLU A 48 -2.03 10.22 -1.88
N ASP A 49 -2.06 11.56 -1.93
CA ASP A 49 -3.26 12.32 -2.27
C ASP A 49 -3.80 11.91 -3.65
N ILE A 50 -2.92 11.79 -4.66
CA ILE A 50 -3.28 11.32 -6.01
C ILE A 50 -3.83 9.88 -5.95
N SER A 51 -3.21 9.00 -5.18
CA SER A 51 -3.68 7.61 -5.01
C SER A 51 -5.05 7.54 -4.33
N VAL A 52 -5.30 8.40 -3.34
CA VAL A 52 -6.61 8.52 -2.67
C VAL A 52 -7.66 9.02 -3.65
N SER A 53 -7.34 10.02 -4.47
CA SER A 53 -8.29 10.56 -5.45
C SER A 53 -8.62 9.57 -6.55
N LEU A 54 -7.66 8.82 -7.08
CA LEU A 54 -7.88 7.74 -8.04
C LEU A 54 -8.80 6.66 -7.46
N ARG A 55 -8.53 6.22 -6.23
CA ARG A 55 -9.38 5.26 -5.54
C ARG A 55 -10.79 5.80 -5.35
N ALA A 56 -10.94 7.06 -4.96
CA ALA A 56 -12.23 7.70 -4.81
C ALA A 56 -12.99 7.76 -6.13
N ALA A 57 -12.33 8.11 -7.23
CA ALA A 57 -12.94 8.14 -8.55
C ALA A 57 -13.47 6.76 -8.98
N LEU A 58 -12.73 5.68 -8.68
CA LEU A 58 -13.10 4.31 -9.04
C LEU A 58 -14.19 3.72 -8.15
N LEU A 59 -14.09 3.92 -6.85
CA LEU A 59 -14.86 3.16 -5.87
C LEU A 59 -15.93 4.00 -5.14
N GLU A 60 -15.82 5.33 -5.16
CA GLU A 60 -16.70 6.27 -4.45
C GLU A 60 -16.96 7.52 -5.31
N PRO A 61 -17.53 7.38 -6.53
CA PRO A 61 -17.62 8.47 -7.50
C PRO A 61 -18.41 9.69 -6.99
N GLU A 62 -19.42 9.49 -6.17
CA GLU A 62 -20.18 10.59 -5.57
C GLU A 62 -19.32 11.39 -4.57
N TRP A 63 -18.51 10.68 -3.78
CA TRP A 63 -17.56 11.32 -2.87
C TRP A 63 -16.47 12.06 -3.65
N PHE A 64 -15.94 11.44 -4.71
CA PHE A 64 -14.98 12.10 -5.60
C PHE A 64 -15.55 13.40 -6.17
N ALA A 65 -16.74 13.35 -6.78
CA ALA A 65 -17.38 14.52 -7.36
C ALA A 65 -17.69 15.63 -6.34
N SER A 66 -17.95 15.27 -5.09
CA SER A 66 -18.32 16.24 -4.04
C SER A 66 -17.12 16.89 -3.33
N LYS A 67 -15.95 16.26 -3.34
CA LYS A 67 -14.80 16.65 -2.52
C LYS A 67 -13.59 17.10 -3.32
N PHE A 68 -13.33 16.48 -4.47
CA PHE A 68 -12.10 16.69 -5.20
C PHE A 68 -12.28 17.80 -6.26
N VAL A 69 -11.32 18.69 -6.34
CA VAL A 69 -11.33 19.84 -7.25
C VAL A 69 -10.11 19.77 -8.16
N ILE A 70 -10.34 19.63 -9.45
CA ILE A 70 -9.30 19.72 -10.49
C ILE A 70 -9.42 21.14 -11.09
N LEU A 71 -8.32 21.86 -11.11
CA LEU A 71 -8.25 23.26 -11.56
C LEU A 71 -7.76 23.29 -13.02
N ASP A 72 -8.67 23.59 -13.94
CA ASP A 72 -8.35 23.81 -15.35
C ASP A 72 -7.46 25.05 -15.54
N GLY A 73 -6.46 24.96 -16.42
CA GLY A 73 -5.50 26.04 -16.69
C GLY A 73 -4.52 26.36 -15.54
N VAL A 74 -4.56 25.61 -14.44
CA VAL A 74 -3.66 25.83 -13.30
C VAL A 74 -2.54 24.80 -13.26
N GLU A 75 -1.35 25.20 -13.70
CA GLU A 75 -0.18 24.31 -13.80
C GLU A 75 0.60 24.15 -12.49
N SER A 76 0.54 25.15 -11.59
CA SER A 76 1.39 25.20 -10.41
C SER A 76 0.62 25.38 -9.10
N ARG A 77 0.98 24.57 -8.11
CA ARG A 77 0.49 24.70 -6.72
C ARG A 77 0.96 25.98 -6.03
N SER A 78 1.95 26.68 -6.58
CA SER A 78 2.40 27.96 -6.06
C SER A 78 1.51 29.12 -6.51
N SER A 79 0.64 28.93 -7.51
CA SER A 79 -0.27 29.98 -8.03
C SER A 79 -1.23 30.50 -6.96
N ALA A 80 -1.66 31.74 -7.13
CA ALA A 80 -2.63 32.37 -6.23
C ALA A 80 -3.99 31.64 -6.27
N GLU A 81 -4.38 31.18 -7.45
CA GLU A 81 -5.63 30.44 -7.67
C GLU A 81 -5.62 29.09 -6.94
N TYR A 82 -4.55 28.28 -7.13
CA TYR A 82 -4.42 27.05 -6.38
C TYR A 82 -4.49 27.27 -4.86
N LYS A 83 -3.72 28.22 -4.33
CA LYS A 83 -3.71 28.53 -2.89
C LYS A 83 -5.08 28.95 -2.35
N LYS A 84 -5.86 29.69 -3.16
CA LYS A 84 -7.23 30.08 -2.81
C LYS A 84 -8.12 28.84 -2.66
N HIS A 85 -8.09 27.92 -3.63
CA HIS A 85 -8.88 26.69 -3.60
C HIS A 85 -8.39 25.72 -2.51
N ALA A 86 -7.08 25.58 -2.33
CA ALA A 86 -6.50 24.76 -1.27
C ALA A 86 -6.90 25.21 0.14
N LYS A 87 -7.02 26.52 0.36
CA LYS A 87 -7.53 27.07 1.63
C LYS A 87 -9.01 26.77 1.86
N LEU A 88 -9.81 26.70 0.79
CA LEU A 88 -11.25 26.48 0.87
C LEU A 88 -11.61 24.99 1.04
N HIS A 89 -10.95 24.11 0.27
CA HIS A 89 -11.30 22.69 0.14
C HIS A 89 -10.34 21.73 0.87
N GLY A 90 -9.15 22.22 1.28
CA GLY A 90 -8.04 21.41 1.75
C GLY A 90 -7.08 21.07 0.61
N ALA A 91 -5.77 21.22 0.84
CA ALA A 91 -4.74 21.05 -0.19
C ALA A 91 -4.68 19.62 -0.77
N ASN A 92 -5.05 18.63 0.03
CA ASN A 92 -5.13 17.21 -0.35
C ASN A 92 -6.29 16.88 -1.30
N PHE A 93 -7.28 17.77 -1.43
CA PHE A 93 -8.44 17.60 -2.32
C PHE A 93 -8.40 18.49 -3.56
N VAL A 94 -7.37 19.33 -3.71
CA VAL A 94 -7.24 20.26 -4.85
C VAL A 94 -6.07 19.85 -5.71
N PHE A 95 -6.29 19.70 -7.01
CA PHE A 95 -5.31 19.24 -7.99
C PHE A 95 -5.10 20.26 -9.09
N THR A 96 -3.86 20.37 -9.56
CA THR A 96 -3.53 21.12 -10.77
C THR A 96 -4.08 20.36 -11.99
N GLU A 97 -4.14 21.02 -13.15
CA GLU A 97 -4.55 20.40 -14.40
C GLU A 97 -3.75 19.11 -14.69
N LYS A 98 -2.43 19.17 -14.66
CA LYS A 98 -1.56 18.00 -14.89
C LYS A 98 -1.83 16.85 -13.91
N GLU A 99 -2.05 17.16 -12.64
CA GLU A 99 -2.39 16.14 -11.63
C GLU A 99 -3.78 15.55 -11.89
N GLY A 100 -4.73 16.38 -12.31
CA GLY A 100 -6.07 15.96 -12.71
C GLY A 100 -6.05 15.06 -13.96
N ASP A 101 -5.28 15.43 -14.97
CA ASP A 101 -5.07 14.61 -16.17
C ASP A 101 -4.50 13.24 -15.83
N SER A 102 -3.54 13.19 -14.93
CA SER A 102 -2.98 11.91 -14.45
C SER A 102 -4.05 11.07 -13.73
N ILE A 103 -4.85 11.66 -12.84
CA ILE A 103 -5.91 10.93 -12.12
C ILE A 103 -6.96 10.40 -13.09
N LEU A 104 -7.46 11.24 -14.01
CA LEU A 104 -8.47 10.86 -14.98
C LEU A 104 -7.93 9.89 -16.04
N GLY A 105 -6.67 10.05 -16.44
CA GLY A 105 -6.02 9.13 -17.37
C GLY A 105 -5.87 7.73 -16.77
N MET A 106 -5.42 7.61 -15.53
CA MET A 106 -5.36 6.35 -14.80
C MET A 106 -6.76 5.73 -14.63
N PHE A 107 -7.75 6.53 -14.25
CA PHE A 107 -9.14 6.08 -14.13
C PHE A 107 -9.67 5.52 -15.45
N ASN A 108 -9.54 6.27 -16.54
CA ASN A 108 -10.00 5.85 -17.86
C ASN A 108 -9.32 4.58 -18.35
N SER A 109 -8.01 4.43 -18.09
CA SER A 109 -7.28 3.23 -18.47
C SER A 109 -7.78 2.01 -17.69
N LEU A 110 -7.95 2.11 -16.38
CA LEU A 110 -8.51 1.03 -15.57
C LEU A 110 -9.91 0.64 -16.01
N MET A 111 -10.76 1.61 -16.34
CA MET A 111 -12.13 1.37 -16.82
C MET A 111 -12.23 0.81 -18.24
N GLN A 112 -11.11 0.69 -18.97
CA GLN A 112 -11.03 -0.04 -20.24
C GLN A 112 -10.66 -1.52 -20.07
N SER A 113 -10.27 -1.95 -18.88
CA SER A 113 -9.91 -3.33 -18.58
C SER A 113 -11.13 -4.11 -18.11
N ASP A 114 -11.51 -5.16 -18.87
CA ASP A 114 -12.61 -6.06 -18.49
C ASP A 114 -12.36 -6.70 -17.12
N ASP A 115 -11.12 -7.12 -16.84
CA ASP A 115 -10.73 -7.68 -15.54
C ASP A 115 -10.91 -6.67 -14.39
N THR A 116 -10.66 -5.37 -14.65
CA THR A 116 -10.92 -4.30 -13.67
C THR A 116 -12.41 -4.15 -13.45
N ILE A 117 -13.20 -4.09 -14.53
CA ILE A 117 -14.67 -3.95 -14.47
C ILE A 117 -15.27 -5.13 -13.70
N ASP A 118 -14.83 -6.35 -13.99
CA ASP A 118 -15.27 -7.56 -13.28
C ASP A 118 -14.89 -7.52 -11.79
N ALA A 119 -13.68 -7.06 -11.47
CA ALA A 119 -13.21 -6.97 -10.09
C ALA A 119 -14.02 -5.95 -9.27
N ILE A 120 -14.40 -4.79 -9.86
CA ILE A 120 -15.15 -3.74 -9.17
C ILE A 120 -16.67 -3.80 -9.40
N GLY A 121 -17.15 -4.62 -10.33
CA GLY A 121 -18.58 -4.76 -10.68
C GLY A 121 -19.41 -5.56 -9.67
N ARG A 122 -18.80 -6.07 -8.59
CA ARG A 122 -19.48 -6.86 -7.54
C ARG A 122 -20.12 -5.94 -6.50
N THR A 123 -21.14 -6.43 -5.79
CA THR A 123 -21.64 -5.73 -4.60
C THR A 123 -20.57 -5.75 -3.51
N TYR A 124 -20.19 -4.58 -3.01
CA TYR A 124 -19.07 -4.42 -2.10
C TYR A 124 -19.21 -3.25 -1.13
N GLU A 125 -18.38 -3.29 -0.10
CA GLU A 125 -18.16 -2.19 0.84
C GLU A 125 -16.77 -1.57 0.60
N THR A 126 -16.69 -0.24 0.66
CA THR A 126 -15.43 0.51 0.53
C THR A 126 -14.83 0.83 1.89
N GLY A 127 -13.49 0.91 1.94
CA GLY A 127 -12.78 1.30 3.14
C GLY A 127 -13.03 0.38 4.34
N VAL A 128 -13.14 -0.92 4.09
CA VAL A 128 -13.44 -1.94 5.10
C VAL A 128 -12.25 -2.13 6.03
N ALA A 129 -12.49 -2.04 7.33
CA ALA A 129 -11.49 -2.38 8.35
C ALA A 129 -11.62 -3.86 8.71
N LEU A 130 -10.51 -4.57 8.64
CA LEU A 130 -10.39 -5.98 8.95
C LEU A 130 -9.41 -6.15 10.12
N TYR A 131 -9.85 -6.83 11.15
CA TYR A 131 -9.04 -7.13 12.34
C TYR A 131 -8.89 -8.63 12.49
N GLY A 132 -7.66 -9.04 12.76
CA GLY A 132 -7.28 -10.40 13.12
C GLY A 132 -6.36 -10.40 14.34
N GLU A 133 -5.91 -11.59 14.72
CA GLU A 133 -4.98 -11.79 15.83
C GLU A 133 -3.96 -12.86 15.49
N HIS A 134 -2.73 -12.68 15.90
CA HIS A 134 -1.70 -13.71 15.88
C HIS A 134 -0.89 -13.65 17.18
N GLU A 135 -0.82 -14.76 17.91
CA GLU A 135 -0.09 -14.89 19.20
C GLU A 135 -0.41 -13.77 20.21
N GLY A 136 -1.69 -13.41 20.34
CA GLY A 136 -2.15 -12.35 21.25
C GLY A 136 -1.89 -10.92 20.74
N VAL A 137 -1.35 -10.75 19.54
CA VAL A 137 -1.14 -9.45 18.93
C VAL A 137 -2.25 -9.16 17.94
N THR A 138 -2.98 -8.08 18.17
CA THR A 138 -4.02 -7.61 17.25
C THR A 138 -3.40 -7.07 15.96
N LEU A 139 -3.89 -7.52 14.81
CA LEU A 139 -3.54 -7.05 13.48
C LEU A 139 -4.69 -6.27 12.89
N LYS A 140 -4.40 -5.25 12.10
CA LYS A 140 -5.41 -4.44 11.41
C LYS A 140 -5.02 -4.13 9.98
N VAL A 141 -5.99 -4.26 9.06
CA VAL A 141 -5.86 -3.89 7.65
C VAL A 141 -7.07 -3.06 7.25
N ARG A 142 -6.86 -2.01 6.45
CA ARG A 142 -7.95 -1.30 5.81
C ARG A 142 -7.94 -1.60 4.32
N LEU A 143 -8.92 -2.38 3.88
CA LEU A 143 -9.11 -2.72 2.47
C LEU A 143 -9.69 -1.54 1.71
N HIS A 144 -9.29 -1.35 0.46
CA HIS A 144 -9.93 -0.37 -0.41
C HIS A 144 -11.37 -0.80 -0.67
N TYR A 145 -11.56 -2.10 -0.91
CA TYR A 145 -12.85 -2.66 -1.08
C TYR A 145 -12.92 -4.19 -0.85
N LEU A 146 -14.06 -4.66 -0.38
CA LEU A 146 -14.33 -6.06 -0.11
C LEU A 146 -15.77 -6.36 -0.52
N SER A 147 -15.97 -7.39 -1.37
CA SER A 147 -17.30 -7.88 -1.74
C SER A 147 -17.86 -8.80 -0.66
N GLU A 148 -19.18 -8.98 -0.66
CA GLU A 148 -19.87 -9.88 0.27
C GLU A 148 -19.42 -11.33 0.15
N ASP A 149 -19.04 -11.75 -1.06
CA ASP A 149 -18.56 -13.10 -1.37
C ASP A 149 -17.05 -13.29 -1.18
N GLY A 150 -16.34 -12.28 -0.64
CA GLY A 150 -14.95 -12.40 -0.21
C GLY A 150 -13.92 -12.10 -1.29
N HIS A 151 -14.22 -11.22 -2.24
CA HIS A 151 -13.23 -10.69 -3.19
C HIS A 151 -12.72 -9.33 -2.71
N ALA A 152 -11.41 -9.23 -2.48
CA ALA A 152 -10.76 -7.99 -2.07
C ALA A 152 -10.04 -7.33 -3.25
N VAL A 153 -10.13 -6.00 -3.32
CA VAL A 153 -9.41 -5.21 -4.34
C VAL A 153 -8.60 -4.09 -3.70
N TYR A 154 -7.42 -3.89 -4.26
CA TYR A 154 -6.51 -2.82 -3.86
C TYR A 154 -6.02 -2.05 -5.09
N VAL A 155 -6.34 -0.77 -5.16
CA VAL A 155 -5.88 0.12 -6.24
C VAL A 155 -4.45 0.58 -5.93
N LYS A 156 -3.53 0.39 -6.87
CA LYS A 156 -2.11 0.73 -6.72
C LYS A 156 -1.61 1.55 -7.91
N LYS A 157 -1.08 2.72 -7.63
CA LYS A 157 -0.24 3.44 -8.57
C LYS A 157 1.13 2.73 -8.62
N ALA A 158 1.55 2.30 -9.80
CA ALA A 158 2.80 1.59 -10.04
C ALA A 158 3.74 2.43 -10.92
N HIS A 159 5.04 2.32 -10.72
CA HIS A 159 6.02 2.97 -11.59
C HIS A 159 6.05 2.33 -12.98
N SER A 160 5.88 1.01 -13.04
CA SER A 160 5.77 0.23 -14.27
C SER A 160 4.87 -0.97 -14.04
N ILE A 161 4.14 -1.39 -15.09
CA ILE A 161 3.26 -2.56 -15.07
C ILE A 161 3.90 -3.79 -15.75
N GLY A 162 5.19 -3.71 -16.10
CA GLY A 162 5.95 -4.86 -16.56
C GLY A 162 6.02 -5.96 -15.48
N GLU A 163 6.01 -7.22 -15.89
CA GLU A 163 5.95 -8.35 -14.93
C GLU A 163 7.14 -8.37 -13.98
N ARG A 164 8.33 -8.10 -14.49
CA ARG A 164 9.57 -8.06 -13.69
C ARG A 164 9.51 -6.92 -12.65
N GLU A 165 9.09 -5.73 -13.08
CA GLU A 165 9.00 -4.53 -12.23
C GLU A 165 7.90 -4.68 -11.18
N LEU A 166 6.76 -5.30 -11.55
CA LEU A 166 5.71 -5.63 -10.59
C LEU A 166 6.17 -6.69 -9.60
N SER A 167 6.88 -7.74 -10.05
CA SER A 167 7.47 -8.75 -9.16
C SER A 167 8.45 -8.13 -8.17
N ASN A 168 9.33 -7.24 -8.63
CA ASN A 168 10.22 -6.47 -7.76
C ASN A 168 9.44 -5.61 -6.75
N SER A 169 8.34 -4.98 -7.20
CA SER A 169 7.48 -4.17 -6.34
C SER A 169 6.74 -5.02 -5.29
N VAL A 170 6.29 -6.23 -5.65
CA VAL A 170 5.68 -7.19 -4.73
C VAL A 170 6.65 -7.52 -3.59
N GLY A 171 7.91 -7.83 -3.90
CA GLY A 171 8.94 -8.11 -2.90
C GLY A 171 9.31 -6.86 -2.09
N HIS A 172 9.65 -5.76 -2.76
CA HIS A 172 10.11 -4.53 -2.11
C HIS A 172 9.08 -3.92 -1.17
N TYR A 173 7.82 -3.79 -1.63
CA TYR A 173 6.73 -3.25 -0.83
C TYR A 173 5.99 -4.31 -0.01
N ARG A 174 6.44 -5.55 -0.07
CA ARG A 174 5.87 -6.67 0.68
C ARG A 174 4.35 -6.81 0.49
N TYR A 175 3.88 -6.76 -0.79
CA TYR A 175 2.45 -6.92 -1.07
C TYR A 175 1.94 -8.31 -0.72
N HIS A 176 2.78 -9.35 -0.86
CA HIS A 176 2.51 -10.72 -0.45
C HIS A 176 2.21 -10.82 1.06
N VAL A 177 2.89 -10.04 1.89
CA VAL A 177 2.60 -9.92 3.33
C VAL A 177 1.21 -9.35 3.57
N LEU A 178 0.83 -8.29 2.84
CA LEU A 178 -0.51 -7.71 2.96
C LEU A 178 -1.59 -8.74 2.64
N VAL A 179 -1.42 -9.50 1.54
CA VAL A 179 -2.39 -10.53 1.13
C VAL A 179 -2.51 -11.61 2.19
N ALA A 180 -1.39 -12.13 2.72
CA ALA A 180 -1.38 -13.13 3.79
C ALA A 180 -2.12 -12.65 5.05
N MET A 181 -1.84 -11.43 5.51
CA MET A 181 -2.54 -10.82 6.65
C MET A 181 -4.04 -10.72 6.41
N VAL A 182 -4.46 -10.33 5.19
CA VAL A 182 -5.89 -10.20 4.84
C VAL A 182 -6.56 -11.57 4.81
N GLN A 183 -5.94 -12.58 4.18
CA GLN A 183 -6.48 -13.94 4.14
C GLN A 183 -6.71 -14.49 5.55
N ASP A 184 -5.74 -14.36 6.42
CA ASP A 184 -5.80 -14.90 7.77
C ASP A 184 -6.82 -14.14 8.64
N ALA A 185 -6.84 -12.81 8.59
CA ALA A 185 -7.80 -12.00 9.31
C ALA A 185 -9.24 -12.22 8.80
N TYR A 186 -9.43 -12.34 7.47
CA TYR A 186 -10.74 -12.64 6.88
C TYR A 186 -11.25 -14.01 7.33
N LYS A 187 -10.38 -15.04 7.29
CA LYS A 187 -10.73 -16.37 7.77
C LYS A 187 -11.08 -16.41 9.24
N GLN A 188 -10.35 -15.66 10.08
CA GLN A 188 -10.67 -15.55 11.50
C GLN A 188 -12.00 -14.85 11.75
N ALA A 189 -12.32 -13.82 10.97
CA ALA A 189 -13.53 -13.03 11.14
C ALA A 189 -14.80 -13.74 10.63
N THR A 190 -14.69 -14.55 9.56
CA THR A 190 -15.84 -15.14 8.86
C THR A 190 -15.92 -16.66 8.95
N GLY A 191 -14.82 -17.33 9.28
CA GLY A 191 -14.67 -18.79 9.17
C GLY A 191 -14.41 -19.28 7.74
N ASN A 192 -14.49 -18.41 6.72
CA ASN A 192 -14.34 -18.75 5.31
C ASN A 192 -12.99 -18.29 4.76
N ALA A 193 -12.50 -18.96 3.71
CA ALA A 193 -11.35 -18.48 2.96
C ALA A 193 -11.72 -17.24 2.13
N LEU A 194 -10.79 -16.28 2.03
CA LEU A 194 -10.91 -15.18 1.07
C LEU A 194 -10.88 -15.77 -0.35
N GLN A 195 -11.80 -15.36 -1.22
CA GLN A 195 -11.93 -15.90 -2.57
C GLN A 195 -10.84 -15.39 -3.52
N SER A 196 -10.55 -14.09 -3.46
CA SER A 196 -9.44 -13.51 -4.22
C SER A 196 -8.94 -12.22 -3.60
N PHE A 197 -7.70 -11.86 -3.95
CA PHE A 197 -7.14 -10.55 -3.69
C PHE A 197 -6.51 -10.02 -4.98
N THR A 198 -7.05 -8.94 -5.52
CA THR A 198 -6.59 -8.34 -6.77
C THR A 198 -6.01 -6.95 -6.53
N PHE A 199 -4.80 -6.71 -7.04
CA PHE A 199 -4.25 -5.37 -7.14
C PHE A 199 -4.56 -4.81 -8.52
N LEU A 200 -5.21 -3.66 -8.59
CA LEU A 200 -5.38 -2.88 -9.81
C LEU A 200 -4.20 -1.91 -9.92
N CYS A 201 -3.16 -2.34 -10.64
CA CYS A 201 -1.95 -1.57 -10.84
C CYS A 201 -2.08 -0.68 -12.09
N VAL A 202 -1.68 0.60 -11.97
CA VAL A 202 -1.72 1.56 -13.09
C VAL A 202 -0.56 2.55 -13.00
N GLU A 203 0.02 2.88 -14.14
CA GLU A 203 1.08 3.88 -14.29
C GLU A 203 0.51 5.30 -14.25
N PRO A 204 1.16 6.27 -13.56
CA PRO A 204 0.65 7.64 -13.45
C PRO A 204 0.98 8.53 -14.66
N GLU A 205 1.77 8.04 -15.60
CA GLU A 205 2.23 8.76 -16.78
C GLU A 205 1.63 8.16 -18.06
N VAL A 206 1.49 8.98 -19.09
CA VAL A 206 1.02 8.58 -20.43
C VAL A 206 1.89 7.43 -20.96
N PRO A 207 1.28 6.34 -21.45
CA PRO A 207 -0.14 6.15 -21.82
C PRO A 207 -1.02 5.55 -20.71
N PHE A 208 -0.64 5.66 -19.43
CA PHE A 208 -1.39 5.17 -18.26
C PHE A 208 -1.65 3.66 -18.31
N MET A 209 -0.64 2.90 -18.69
CA MET A 209 -0.75 1.44 -18.78
C MET A 209 -1.27 0.85 -17.46
N CYS A 210 -2.18 -0.12 -17.53
CA CYS A 210 -2.70 -0.79 -16.34
C CYS A 210 -2.65 -2.31 -16.46
N ARG A 211 -2.58 -2.97 -15.30
CA ARG A 211 -2.58 -4.42 -15.19
C ARG A 211 -3.16 -4.86 -13.85
N PRO A 212 -4.29 -5.55 -13.82
CA PRO A 212 -4.73 -6.30 -12.64
C PRO A 212 -3.75 -7.45 -12.37
N ILE A 213 -3.34 -7.62 -11.11
CA ILE A 213 -2.48 -8.74 -10.69
C ILE A 213 -3.01 -9.42 -9.44
N THR A 214 -2.74 -10.71 -9.35
CA THR A 214 -2.84 -11.52 -8.13
C THR A 214 -1.44 -11.98 -7.74
N ILE A 215 -1.27 -12.43 -6.50
CA ILE A 215 -0.02 -12.98 -5.99
C ILE A 215 -0.19 -14.49 -5.85
N ASP A 216 0.83 -15.25 -6.24
CA ASP A 216 0.82 -16.71 -6.16
C ASP A 216 0.87 -17.20 -4.71
N ASP A 217 0.37 -18.43 -4.49
CA ASP A 217 0.23 -19.03 -3.16
C ASP A 217 1.59 -19.21 -2.44
N ILE A 218 2.67 -19.50 -3.19
CA ILE A 218 4.01 -19.67 -2.60
C ILE A 218 4.50 -18.35 -2.03
N SER A 219 4.34 -17.26 -2.78
CA SER A 219 4.68 -15.91 -2.32
C SER A 219 3.81 -15.47 -1.16
N ILE A 220 2.51 -15.80 -1.16
CA ILE A 220 1.61 -15.50 -0.04
C ILE A 220 2.05 -16.26 1.22
N GLU A 221 2.44 -17.54 1.09
CA GLU A 221 2.94 -18.32 2.23
C GLU A 221 4.26 -17.75 2.78
N LEU A 222 5.17 -17.31 1.93
CA LEU A 222 6.35 -16.56 2.36
C LEU A 222 5.94 -15.30 3.14
N GLY A 223 4.96 -14.54 2.63
CA GLY A 223 4.43 -13.36 3.32
C GLY A 223 3.84 -13.67 4.69
N ARG A 224 3.22 -14.85 4.84
CA ARG A 224 2.70 -15.32 6.12
C ARG A 224 3.82 -15.57 7.12
N GLN A 225 4.86 -16.27 6.73
CA GLN A 225 6.05 -16.50 7.56
C GLN A 225 6.73 -15.18 7.96
N GLU A 226 6.81 -14.24 7.02
CA GLU A 226 7.41 -12.94 7.27
C GLU A 226 6.64 -12.13 8.32
N TYR A 227 5.31 -11.97 8.18
CA TYR A 227 4.57 -11.18 9.15
C TYR A 227 4.52 -11.84 10.53
N GLN A 228 4.53 -13.17 10.61
CA GLN A 228 4.63 -13.89 11.87
C GLN A 228 5.98 -13.65 12.55
N ALA A 229 7.07 -13.64 11.79
CA ALA A 229 8.39 -13.29 12.33
C ALA A 229 8.45 -11.83 12.83
N ASP A 230 7.83 -10.89 12.10
CA ASP A 230 7.73 -9.49 12.51
C ASP A 230 6.93 -9.34 13.83
N ILE A 231 5.85 -10.12 14.00
CA ILE A 231 5.06 -10.16 15.24
C ILE A 231 5.90 -10.73 16.38
N ALA A 232 6.65 -11.81 16.15
CA ALA A 232 7.52 -12.38 17.15
C ALA A 232 8.60 -11.38 17.60
N ALA A 233 9.20 -10.63 16.68
CA ALA A 233 10.13 -9.55 16.98
C ALA A 233 9.48 -8.45 17.84
N TYR A 234 8.27 -8.03 17.47
CA TYR A 234 7.49 -7.06 18.25
C TYR A 234 7.21 -7.56 19.68
N ALA A 235 6.75 -8.82 19.81
CA ALA A 235 6.46 -9.43 21.11
C ALA A 235 7.70 -9.51 21.97
N GLY A 236 8.87 -9.87 21.40
CA GLY A 236 10.17 -9.85 22.07
C GLY A 236 10.54 -8.46 22.62
N CYS A 237 10.35 -7.41 21.79
CA CYS A 237 10.60 -6.03 22.25
C CYS A 237 9.66 -5.62 23.39
N ARG A 238 8.39 -6.01 23.31
CA ARG A 238 7.39 -5.76 24.37
C ARG A 238 7.77 -6.46 25.67
N GLN A 239 8.16 -7.72 25.60
CA GLN A 239 8.60 -8.50 26.76
C GLN A 239 9.86 -7.92 27.39
N ALA A 240 10.84 -7.52 26.58
CA ALA A 240 12.06 -6.87 27.00
C ALA A 240 11.85 -5.43 27.52
N GLN A 241 10.65 -4.86 27.30
CA GLN A 241 10.35 -3.44 27.53
C GLN A 241 11.35 -2.49 26.85
N SER A 242 11.88 -2.92 25.70
CA SER A 242 12.89 -2.19 24.92
C SER A 242 12.72 -2.45 23.43
N PHE A 243 12.72 -1.39 22.66
CA PHE A 243 12.71 -1.43 21.20
C PHE A 243 14.09 -1.11 20.58
N GLY A 244 15.15 -1.23 21.38
CA GLY A 244 16.52 -1.01 20.90
C GLY A 244 17.02 0.43 21.06
N SER A 245 17.90 0.84 20.17
CA SER A 245 18.67 2.10 20.21
C SER A 245 18.67 2.77 18.84
N PRO A 246 18.82 4.12 18.77
CA PRO A 246 19.03 4.81 17.50
C PRO A 246 20.41 4.52 16.87
N VAL A 247 21.32 3.93 17.64
CA VAL A 247 22.68 3.60 17.19
C VAL A 247 22.69 2.16 16.69
N CYS A 248 22.97 2.00 15.39
CA CYS A 248 23.18 0.70 14.77
C CYS A 248 24.67 0.29 14.90
N GLU A 249 24.92 -1.01 14.92
CA GLU A 249 26.29 -1.53 14.89
C GLU A 249 26.96 -1.22 13.55
N PRO A 250 28.28 -0.99 13.54
CA PRO A 250 29.03 -0.82 12.31
C PRO A 250 28.87 -2.03 11.38
N ALA A 251 28.67 -1.77 10.08
CA ALA A 251 28.54 -2.82 9.08
C ALA A 251 29.48 -2.57 7.89
N ILE A 252 29.97 -3.64 7.29
CA ILE A 252 30.69 -3.59 6.03
C ILE A 252 29.64 -3.77 4.91
N ILE A 253 29.54 -2.79 4.02
CA ILE A 253 28.54 -2.79 2.95
C ILE A 253 29.23 -3.03 1.63
N GLY A 254 28.81 -4.07 0.92
CA GLY A 254 29.18 -4.37 -0.46
C GLY A 254 28.16 -3.84 -1.47
N VAL A 255 28.48 -3.90 -2.75
CA VAL A 255 27.52 -3.69 -3.83
C VAL A 255 26.58 -4.90 -3.95
N PRO A 256 25.33 -4.72 -4.41
CA PRO A 256 24.39 -5.83 -4.59
C PRO A 256 24.92 -6.90 -5.59
N ASP A 257 24.61 -8.17 -5.32
CA ASP A 257 25.10 -9.33 -6.10
C ASP A 257 24.78 -9.24 -7.60
N TYR A 258 23.67 -8.61 -7.99
CA TYR A 258 23.30 -8.43 -9.40
C TYR A 258 24.30 -7.56 -10.18
N MET A 259 25.11 -6.75 -9.51
CA MET A 259 26.17 -5.94 -10.15
C MET A 259 27.39 -6.77 -10.54
N PHE A 260 27.53 -7.98 -10.00
CA PHE A 260 28.57 -8.93 -10.36
C PHE A 260 28.14 -9.91 -11.47
N SER A 261 26.87 -9.89 -11.88
CA SER A 261 26.31 -10.78 -12.91
C SER A 261 26.36 -10.21 -14.33
N GLY A 262 27.06 -9.10 -14.55
CA GLY A 262 27.41 -8.64 -15.90
C GLY A 262 28.58 -9.48 -16.45
N ASP A 263 28.48 -9.88 -17.73
CA ASP A 263 29.48 -10.69 -18.49
C ASP A 263 30.86 -10.02 -18.72
N ASP A 264 31.29 -9.14 -17.84
CA ASP A 264 32.65 -8.61 -17.83
C ASP A 264 33.44 -9.27 -16.71
N GLU A 265 34.28 -10.21 -17.05
CA GLU A 265 35.40 -10.66 -16.20
C GLU A 265 36.18 -9.42 -15.73
N MET A 266 35.93 -8.97 -14.49
CA MET A 266 36.83 -8.03 -13.83
C MET A 266 38.14 -8.80 -13.55
N VAL A 267 39.08 -8.73 -14.49
CA VAL A 267 40.46 -9.13 -14.29
C VAL A 267 41.06 -8.13 -13.29
N PHE A 268 41.11 -8.51 -12.04
CA PHE A 268 42.01 -7.85 -11.10
C PHE A 268 43.42 -8.12 -11.55
N GLY A 269 44.05 -7.11 -12.14
CA GLY A 269 45.46 -7.20 -12.45
C GLY A 269 46.26 -7.46 -11.17
N GLU A 270 46.95 -8.57 -11.12
CA GLU A 270 48.02 -8.78 -10.17
C GLU A 270 49.10 -7.75 -10.48
N ASP A 271 49.13 -6.65 -9.75
CA ASP A 271 50.31 -5.79 -9.74
C ASP A 271 51.33 -6.43 -8.82
N GLU A 272 52.41 -6.88 -9.49
CA GLU A 272 53.61 -7.42 -8.90
C GLU A 272 54.34 -6.42 -8.00
N ALA A 273 54.80 -6.95 -6.84
CA ALA A 273 55.92 -6.59 -5.99
C ALA A 273 56.17 -5.13 -5.60
#